data_559a282445b5b718f2175322b9f7d235
#
_entry.id   559a282445b5b718f2175322b9f7d235
#
_cell.length_a   1.000
_cell.length_b   1.000
_cell.length_c   1.000
_cell.angle_alpha   90.00
_cell.angle_beta   90.00
_cell.angle_gamma   90.00
#
_symmetry.space_group_name_H-M   'P 1'
#
loop_
_entity.id
_entity.type
_entity.pdbx_description
1 polymer ?
#
loop_
_entity_poly.entity_id
_entity_poly.type
_entity_poly.pdbx_seq_one_letter_code
_entity_poly.pdbx_strand_id
1 'polypeptide(L)'
;STLLGSLLQVLKFNLDRKAERVRVFELGRVFLRDASVKSSDTTVEGFHQPMRVAGLAYGAAQPLQWGSKEQGVDFFDVKGDVEALLAPLQAQFEPAEHPAMHPGRCARVRVAGREIGYVGELHPRWRQSWDLQQAPVLFELELDAVLQRPVPGFRPVAKHQSVQRDLA
;
A
#
# COMPACT_ATOMS: atom_id res chain seq x y z
N SER A 1 4.95 -7.10 -14.93
CA SER A 1 3.73 -6.27 -14.88
C SER A 1 3.51 -5.75 -13.46
N THR A 2 2.57 -4.81 -13.30
CA THR A 2 2.22 -4.16 -12.03
C THR A 2 0.73 -3.76 -12.08
N LEU A 3 0.08 -3.66 -10.92
CA LEU A 3 -1.30 -3.18 -10.79
C LEU A 3 -1.37 -1.63 -10.77
N LEU A 4 -0.23 -0.94 -10.66
CA LEU A 4 -0.22 0.52 -10.57
C LEU A 4 -0.81 1.19 -11.82
N GLY A 5 -0.65 0.57 -13.00
CA GLY A 5 -1.19 1.09 -14.25
C GLY A 5 -2.73 1.08 -14.30
N SER A 6 -3.36 -0.01 -13.84
CA SER A 6 -4.83 -0.11 -13.76
C SER A 6 -5.41 0.88 -12.75
N LEU A 7 -4.76 1.05 -11.60
CA LEU A 7 -5.17 2.05 -10.60
C LEU A 7 -5.10 3.49 -11.13
N LEU A 8 -4.08 3.81 -11.95
CA LEU A 8 -4.00 5.12 -12.61
C LEU A 8 -5.12 5.32 -13.63
N GLN A 9 -5.52 4.28 -14.36
CA GLN A 9 -6.68 4.34 -15.26
C GLN A 9 -7.97 4.60 -14.48
N VAL A 10 -8.17 3.90 -13.35
CA VAL A 10 -9.31 4.11 -12.45
C VAL A 10 -9.29 5.54 -11.87
N LEU A 11 -8.11 6.04 -11.47
CA LEU A 11 -7.97 7.43 -11.02
C LEU A 11 -8.43 8.39 -12.12
N LYS A 12 -7.88 8.28 -13.32
CA LYS A 12 -8.24 9.16 -14.45
C LYS A 12 -9.73 9.13 -14.75
N PHE A 13 -10.33 7.94 -14.78
CA PHE A 13 -11.77 7.77 -14.97
C PHE A 13 -12.61 8.53 -13.94
N ASN A 14 -12.18 8.54 -12.68
CA ASN A 14 -12.87 9.28 -11.61
C ASN A 14 -12.66 10.79 -11.71
N LEU A 15 -11.44 11.23 -12.02
CA LEU A 15 -11.13 12.66 -12.20
C LEU A 15 -11.91 13.26 -13.38
N ASP A 16 -12.07 12.54 -14.48
CA ASP A 16 -12.88 12.96 -15.63
C ASP A 16 -14.37 13.13 -15.26
N ARG A 17 -14.79 12.54 -14.13
CA ARG A 17 -16.12 12.71 -13.51
C ARG A 17 -16.13 13.68 -12.33
N LYS A 18 -15.07 14.50 -12.21
CA LYS A 18 -14.94 15.55 -11.19
C LYS A 18 -14.86 15.03 -9.75
N ALA A 19 -14.39 13.80 -9.57
CA ALA A 19 -14.04 13.32 -8.24
C ALA A 19 -12.80 14.07 -7.73
N GLU A 20 -12.92 14.75 -6.61
CA GLU A 20 -11.82 15.52 -6.01
C GLU A 20 -10.93 14.65 -5.11
N ARG A 21 -11.46 13.55 -4.60
CA ARG A 21 -10.80 12.60 -3.72
C ARG A 21 -11.02 11.17 -4.20
N VAL A 22 -9.94 10.44 -4.38
CA VAL A 22 -9.98 9.03 -4.83
C VAL A 22 -9.10 8.19 -3.90
N ARG A 23 -9.69 7.14 -3.31
CA ARG A 23 -8.98 6.07 -2.60
C ARG A 23 -9.50 4.74 -3.12
N VAL A 24 -8.65 3.99 -3.75
CA VAL A 24 -8.99 2.71 -4.40
C VAL A 24 -7.90 1.68 -4.16
N PHE A 25 -8.28 0.43 -4.18
CA PHE A 25 -7.34 -0.69 -4.15
C PHE A 25 -7.75 -1.76 -5.15
N GLU A 26 -6.80 -2.62 -5.49
CA GLU A 26 -6.97 -3.73 -6.41
C GLU A 26 -6.23 -4.95 -5.89
N LEU A 27 -6.84 -6.12 -6.09
CA LEU A 27 -6.19 -7.42 -5.91
C LEU A 27 -6.06 -8.08 -7.28
N GLY A 28 -4.85 -8.48 -7.63
CA GLY A 28 -4.64 -9.06 -8.96
C GLY A 28 -3.34 -9.85 -9.07
N ARG A 29 -3.24 -10.65 -10.13
CA ARG A 29 -2.00 -11.33 -10.50
C ARG A 29 -1.12 -10.40 -11.31
N VAL A 30 0.16 -10.39 -10.98
CA VAL A 30 1.19 -9.77 -11.82
C VAL A 30 2.00 -10.85 -12.51
N PHE A 31 2.54 -10.53 -13.68
CA PHE A 31 3.30 -11.46 -14.49
C PHE A 31 4.77 -11.05 -14.48
N LEU A 32 5.59 -11.85 -13.84
CA LEU A 32 7.04 -11.66 -13.74
C LEU A 32 7.72 -12.71 -14.60
N ARG A 33 8.67 -12.31 -15.44
CA ARG A 33 9.45 -13.27 -16.23
C ARG A 33 10.36 -14.07 -15.29
N ASP A 34 10.26 -15.39 -15.35
CA ASP A 34 11.08 -16.31 -14.58
C ASP A 34 11.25 -17.60 -15.38
N ALA A 35 12.42 -17.76 -15.97
CA ALA A 35 12.73 -18.92 -16.81
C ALA A 35 12.75 -20.26 -16.05
N SER A 36 12.76 -20.25 -14.72
CA SER A 36 12.74 -21.45 -13.89
C SER A 36 11.33 -22.05 -13.77
N VAL A 37 10.28 -21.26 -14.05
CA VAL A 37 8.89 -21.71 -13.95
C VAL A 37 8.53 -22.59 -15.14
N LYS A 38 8.13 -23.83 -14.85
CA LYS A 38 7.62 -24.79 -15.84
C LYS A 38 6.10 -24.68 -15.96
N SER A 39 5.57 -25.03 -17.12
CA SER A 39 4.13 -25.12 -17.36
C SER A 39 3.46 -26.14 -16.45
N SER A 40 2.29 -25.81 -15.89
CA SER A 40 1.42 -26.71 -15.13
C SER A 40 -0.05 -26.26 -15.31
N ASP A 41 -0.97 -26.94 -14.66
CA ASP A 41 -2.40 -26.56 -14.70
C ASP A 41 -2.67 -25.14 -14.17
N THR A 42 -1.74 -24.59 -13.36
CA THR A 42 -1.90 -23.28 -12.70
C THR A 42 -0.80 -22.28 -13.05
N THR A 43 0.21 -22.67 -13.83
CA THR A 43 1.37 -21.83 -14.17
C THR A 43 1.62 -21.82 -15.66
N VAL A 44 2.01 -20.66 -16.18
CA VAL A 44 2.46 -20.49 -17.57
C VAL A 44 4.00 -20.54 -17.57
N GLU A 45 4.55 -21.33 -18.50
CA GLU A 45 6.01 -21.47 -18.63
C GLU A 45 6.70 -20.12 -18.78
N GLY A 46 7.79 -19.93 -18.04
CA GLY A 46 8.56 -18.67 -18.05
C GLY A 46 7.92 -17.50 -17.32
N PHE A 47 6.82 -17.71 -16.58
CA PHE A 47 6.15 -16.64 -15.84
C PHE A 47 5.78 -17.04 -14.42
N HIS A 48 6.33 -16.32 -13.46
CA HIS A 48 5.82 -16.32 -12.09
C HIS A 48 4.64 -15.35 -11.97
N GLN A 49 3.53 -15.80 -11.35
CA GLN A 49 2.27 -15.09 -11.31
C GLN A 49 1.77 -14.85 -9.88
N PRO A 50 2.52 -14.08 -9.06
CA PRO A 50 2.11 -13.83 -7.68
C PRO A 50 0.87 -12.93 -7.60
N MET A 51 0.07 -13.15 -6.57
CA MET A 51 -1.01 -12.24 -6.21
C MET A 51 -0.42 -11.00 -5.51
N ARG A 52 -0.92 -9.84 -5.91
CA ARG A 52 -0.57 -8.55 -5.31
C ARG A 52 -1.81 -7.84 -4.80
N VAL A 53 -1.63 -7.02 -3.78
CA VAL A 53 -2.55 -5.96 -3.41
C VAL A 53 -1.88 -4.63 -3.71
N ALA A 54 -2.58 -3.76 -4.39
CA ALA A 54 -2.11 -2.41 -4.66
C ALA A 54 -3.18 -1.40 -4.27
N GLY A 55 -2.78 -0.21 -3.88
CA GLY A 55 -3.69 0.88 -3.55
C GLY A 55 -3.18 2.21 -4.06
N LEU A 56 -4.11 3.14 -4.19
CA LEU A 56 -3.88 4.50 -4.63
C LEU A 56 -4.72 5.46 -3.82
N ALA A 57 -4.10 6.55 -3.37
CA ALA A 57 -4.76 7.69 -2.75
C ALA A 57 -4.42 8.98 -3.50
N TYR A 58 -5.43 9.81 -3.76
CA TYR A 58 -5.34 11.09 -4.47
C TYR A 58 -6.31 12.11 -3.87
N GLY A 59 -5.96 13.40 -3.93
CA GLY A 59 -6.79 14.49 -3.46
C GLY A 59 -6.62 14.76 -1.97
N ALA A 60 -7.68 15.15 -1.28
CA ALA A 60 -7.65 15.44 0.14
C ALA A 60 -7.34 14.20 0.99
N ALA A 61 -6.50 14.35 2.02
CA ALA A 61 -6.18 13.28 2.97
C ALA A 61 -7.43 12.79 3.70
N GLN A 62 -8.30 13.72 4.09
CA GLN A 62 -9.56 13.44 4.77
C GLN A 62 -10.75 14.10 4.04
N PRO A 63 -11.96 13.59 4.21
CA PRO A 63 -13.15 14.32 3.77
C PRO A 63 -13.21 15.70 4.42
N LEU A 64 -13.81 16.67 3.73
CA LEU A 64 -13.99 18.02 4.25
C LEU A 64 -14.70 17.96 5.62
N GLN A 65 -14.06 18.56 6.62
CA GLN A 65 -14.58 18.60 8.00
C GLN A 65 -14.51 20.03 8.55
N TRP A 66 -15.49 20.37 9.35
CA TRP A 66 -15.49 21.65 10.06
C TRP A 66 -14.33 21.70 11.08
N GLY A 67 -13.53 22.75 11.05
CA GLY A 67 -12.40 22.95 11.97
C GLY A 67 -11.08 22.30 11.54
N SER A 68 -11.05 21.55 10.45
CA SER A 68 -9.81 20.98 9.89
C SER A 68 -9.38 21.74 8.63
N LYS A 69 -8.08 22.05 8.52
CA LYS A 69 -7.53 22.56 7.26
C LYS A 69 -7.50 21.44 6.24
N GLU A 70 -7.90 21.73 5.02
CA GLU A 70 -7.73 20.81 3.91
C GLU A 70 -6.25 20.57 3.65
N GLN A 71 -5.85 19.30 3.68
CA GLN A 71 -4.49 18.85 3.37
C GLN A 71 -4.56 17.79 2.27
N GLY A 72 -3.69 17.90 1.28
CA GLY A 72 -3.53 16.84 0.29
C GLY A 72 -2.95 15.57 0.93
N VAL A 73 -3.37 14.42 0.41
CA VAL A 73 -2.79 13.13 0.81
C VAL A 73 -1.28 13.13 0.55
N ASP A 74 -0.53 12.62 1.50
CA ASP A 74 0.92 12.51 1.42
C ASP A 74 1.41 11.06 1.61
N PHE A 75 2.73 10.90 1.55
CA PHE A 75 3.41 9.62 1.77
C PHE A 75 3.05 8.99 3.13
N PHE A 76 2.97 9.79 4.19
CA PHE A 76 2.75 9.29 5.54
C PHE A 76 1.34 8.81 5.77
N ASP A 77 0.34 9.39 5.09
CA ASP A 77 -1.04 8.92 5.11
C ASP A 77 -1.14 7.48 4.59
N VAL A 78 -0.55 7.23 3.40
CA VAL A 78 -0.59 5.90 2.77
C VAL A 78 0.34 4.91 3.47
N LYS A 79 1.47 5.39 4.02
CA LYS A 79 2.31 4.58 4.90
C LYS A 79 1.50 4.07 6.10
N GLY A 80 0.71 4.93 6.75
CA GLY A 80 -0.20 4.55 7.84
C GLY A 80 -1.25 3.52 7.41
N ASP A 81 -1.82 3.67 6.21
CA ASP A 81 -2.74 2.68 5.63
C ASP A 81 -2.05 1.31 5.45
N VAL A 82 -0.80 1.30 4.97
CA VAL A 82 0.00 0.06 4.82
C VAL A 82 0.33 -0.57 6.17
N GLU A 83 0.69 0.24 7.17
CA GLU A 83 0.93 -0.24 8.55
C GLU A 83 -0.35 -0.87 9.14
N ALA A 84 -1.49 -0.23 8.96
CA ALA A 84 -2.78 -0.75 9.41
C ALA A 84 -3.17 -2.06 8.68
N LEU A 85 -2.90 -2.13 7.37
CA LEU A 85 -3.15 -3.32 6.56
C LEU A 85 -2.29 -4.50 7.02
N LEU A 86 -1.04 -4.27 7.41
CA LEU A 86 -0.09 -5.29 7.85
C LEU A 86 -0.24 -5.67 9.34
N ALA A 87 -0.92 -4.85 10.16
CA ALA A 87 -1.06 -5.11 11.58
C ALA A 87 -1.65 -6.52 11.87
N PRO A 88 -1.16 -7.28 12.86
CA PRO A 88 -0.20 -6.90 13.89
C PRO A 88 1.28 -7.08 13.50
N LEU A 89 1.60 -7.39 12.23
CA LEU A 89 2.98 -7.48 11.76
C LEU A 89 3.60 -6.09 11.75
N GLN A 90 4.86 -6.02 12.15
CA GLN A 90 5.61 -4.76 12.12
C GLN A 90 6.27 -4.58 10.75
N ALA A 91 5.83 -3.57 10.02
CA ALA A 91 6.45 -3.17 8.78
C ALA A 91 7.65 -2.25 9.02
N GLN A 92 8.71 -2.46 8.26
CA GLN A 92 9.86 -1.58 8.17
C GLN A 92 9.86 -0.89 6.81
N PHE A 93 10.16 0.41 6.79
CA PHE A 93 10.18 1.23 5.60
C PHE A 93 11.60 1.74 5.38
N GLU A 94 12.20 1.37 4.26
CA GLU A 94 13.56 1.78 3.90
C GLU A 94 13.51 2.61 2.62
N PRO A 95 14.25 3.72 2.52
CA PRO A 95 14.35 4.47 1.28
C PRO A 95 14.73 3.54 0.11
N ALA A 96 14.05 3.68 -1.02
CA ALA A 96 14.27 2.85 -2.18
C ALA A 96 13.96 3.59 -3.47
N GLU A 97 14.44 3.03 -4.59
CA GLU A 97 14.11 3.49 -5.93
C GLU A 97 13.16 2.52 -6.60
N HIS A 98 12.14 3.05 -7.25
CA HIS A 98 11.21 2.27 -8.06
C HIS A 98 10.83 3.04 -9.34
N PRO A 99 10.80 2.39 -10.53
CA PRO A 99 10.62 3.10 -11.81
C PRO A 99 9.32 3.88 -11.94
N ALA A 100 8.28 3.49 -11.20
CA ALA A 100 6.98 4.15 -11.19
C ALA A 100 6.85 5.21 -10.09
N MET A 101 7.79 5.30 -9.14
CA MET A 101 7.69 6.15 -7.97
C MET A 101 8.74 7.26 -7.96
N HIS A 102 8.46 8.32 -7.23
CA HIS A 102 9.31 9.49 -7.12
C HIS A 102 10.64 9.14 -6.44
N PRO A 103 11.80 9.45 -7.04
CA PRO A 103 13.08 9.30 -6.37
C PRO A 103 13.11 10.19 -5.13
N GLY A 104 13.39 9.62 -3.98
CA GLY A 104 13.38 10.31 -2.68
C GLY A 104 12.02 10.37 -1.95
N ARG A 105 10.94 9.87 -2.56
CA ARG A 105 9.61 9.71 -1.91
C ARG A 105 9.05 8.32 -2.18
N CYS A 106 9.91 7.34 -2.08
CA CYS A 106 9.62 5.93 -2.27
C CYS A 106 10.30 5.13 -1.16
N ALA A 107 9.60 4.19 -0.59
CA ALA A 107 10.13 3.26 0.38
C ALA A 107 9.80 1.82 -0.02
N ARG A 108 10.76 0.96 0.23
CA ARG A 108 10.61 -0.49 0.26
C ARG A 108 9.93 -0.88 1.56
N VAL A 109 8.95 -1.76 1.47
CA VAL A 109 8.25 -2.31 2.63
C VAL A 109 8.80 -3.69 2.95
N ARG A 110 9.22 -3.88 4.20
CA ARG A 110 9.73 -5.17 4.68
C ARG A 110 8.95 -5.65 5.91
N VAL A 111 8.77 -6.94 6.00
CA VAL A 111 8.21 -7.63 7.16
C VAL A 111 9.12 -8.81 7.49
N ALA A 112 9.52 -8.92 8.75
CA ALA A 112 10.44 -9.95 9.23
C ALA A 112 11.72 -10.07 8.37
N GLY A 113 12.27 -8.94 7.93
CA GLY A 113 13.48 -8.88 7.10
C GLY A 113 13.27 -9.19 5.61
N ARG A 114 12.08 -9.64 5.18
CA ARG A 114 11.74 -9.91 3.79
C ARG A 114 11.11 -8.69 3.13
N GLU A 115 11.55 -8.34 1.93
CA GLU A 115 10.89 -7.35 1.10
C GLU A 115 9.55 -7.90 0.60
N ILE A 116 8.49 -7.11 0.76
CA ILE A 116 7.13 -7.48 0.36
C ILE A 116 6.50 -6.51 -0.64
N GLY A 117 7.16 -5.39 -0.94
CA GLY A 117 6.69 -4.42 -1.92
C GLY A 117 7.17 -3.00 -1.65
N TYR A 118 6.44 -2.04 -2.20
CA TYR A 118 6.82 -0.63 -2.21
C TYR A 118 5.63 0.27 -1.90
N VAL A 119 5.93 1.46 -1.34
CA VAL A 119 5.00 2.58 -1.16
C VAL A 119 5.70 3.87 -1.57
N GLY A 120 5.01 4.77 -2.27
CA GLY A 120 5.61 6.04 -2.68
C GLY A 120 4.68 6.91 -3.51
N GLU A 121 5.11 8.15 -3.73
CA GLU A 121 4.43 9.04 -4.66
C GLU A 121 4.70 8.62 -6.11
N LEU A 122 3.74 8.87 -6.99
CA LEU A 122 3.93 8.65 -8.43
C LEU A 122 5.09 9.48 -8.96
N HIS A 123 5.93 8.86 -9.80
CA HIS A 123 7.06 9.53 -10.44
C HIS A 123 6.61 10.76 -11.25
N PRO A 124 7.30 11.90 -11.18
CA PRO A 124 6.92 13.14 -11.88
C PRO A 124 6.68 12.97 -13.39
N ARG A 125 7.47 12.10 -14.05
CA ARG A 125 7.29 11.77 -15.46
C ARG A 125 5.91 11.16 -15.75
N TRP A 126 5.47 10.23 -14.91
CA TRP A 126 4.17 9.61 -15.04
C TRP A 126 3.05 10.56 -14.65
N ARG A 127 3.23 11.37 -13.59
CA ARG A 127 2.29 12.43 -13.23
C ARG A 127 2.02 13.35 -14.43
N GLN A 128 3.07 13.78 -15.13
CA GLN A 128 2.93 14.61 -16.33
C GLN A 128 2.26 13.86 -17.48
N SER A 129 2.66 12.61 -17.75
CA SER A 129 2.10 11.79 -18.81
C SER A 129 0.60 11.52 -18.64
N TRP A 130 0.12 11.44 -17.40
CA TRP A 130 -1.29 11.25 -17.07
C TRP A 130 -2.05 12.56 -16.84
N ASP A 131 -1.38 13.71 -17.04
CA ASP A 131 -1.95 15.05 -16.81
C ASP A 131 -2.61 15.21 -15.43
N LEU A 132 -1.88 14.80 -14.38
CA LEU A 132 -2.36 14.86 -13.00
C LEU A 132 -1.86 16.14 -12.31
N GLN A 133 -2.76 16.90 -11.73
CA GLN A 133 -2.43 18.12 -10.99
C GLN A 133 -1.62 17.84 -9.73
N GLN A 134 -1.96 16.75 -9.03
CA GLN A 134 -1.30 16.28 -7.82
C GLN A 134 -0.72 14.87 -8.07
N ALA A 135 0.39 14.54 -7.43
CA ALA A 135 0.91 13.18 -7.46
C ALA A 135 0.06 12.28 -6.55
N PRO A 136 -0.51 11.18 -7.04
CA PRO A 136 -1.08 10.18 -6.17
C PRO A 136 0.02 9.47 -5.39
N VAL A 137 -0.33 8.98 -4.20
CA VAL A 137 0.51 8.05 -3.44
C VAL A 137 -0.02 6.64 -3.66
N LEU A 138 0.89 5.72 -3.94
CA LEU A 138 0.58 4.35 -4.32
C LEU A 138 1.36 3.36 -3.46
N PHE A 139 0.80 2.17 -3.31
CA PHE A 139 1.55 1.02 -2.83
C PHE A 139 1.23 -0.23 -3.64
N GLU A 140 2.17 -1.18 -3.69
CA GLU A 140 1.95 -2.53 -4.21
C GLU A 140 2.71 -3.51 -3.33
N LEU A 141 2.01 -4.51 -2.78
CA LEU A 141 2.54 -5.48 -1.82
C LEU A 141 2.21 -6.92 -2.25
N GLU A 142 3.02 -7.86 -1.83
CA GLU A 142 2.72 -9.29 -1.94
C GLU A 142 1.51 -9.64 -1.08
N LEU A 143 0.44 -10.17 -1.69
CA LEU A 143 -0.79 -10.50 -0.97
C LEU A 143 -0.54 -11.59 0.09
N ASP A 144 0.26 -12.59 -0.22
CA ASP A 144 0.57 -13.68 0.72
C ASP A 144 1.22 -13.17 2.00
N ALA A 145 2.09 -12.14 1.89
CA ALA A 145 2.70 -11.51 3.05
C ALA A 145 1.69 -10.73 3.90
N VAL A 146 0.73 -10.08 3.26
CA VAL A 146 -0.37 -9.36 3.94
C VAL A 146 -1.31 -10.33 4.66
N LEU A 147 -1.53 -11.51 4.10
CA LEU A 147 -2.42 -12.53 4.68
C LEU A 147 -1.77 -13.34 5.81
N GLN A 148 -0.45 -13.26 5.96
CA GLN A 148 0.25 -13.92 7.06
C GLN A 148 -0.14 -13.26 8.39
N ARG A 149 -0.94 -13.96 9.18
CA ARG A 149 -1.33 -13.51 10.52
C ARG A 149 -0.72 -14.44 11.57
N PRO A 150 0.07 -13.91 12.51
CA PRO A 150 0.51 -14.72 13.64
C PRO A 150 -0.75 -15.10 14.46
N VAL A 151 -0.86 -16.37 14.80
CA VAL A 151 -1.89 -16.79 15.77
C VAL A 151 -1.47 -16.23 17.13
N PRO A 152 -2.29 -15.40 17.79
CA PRO A 152 -1.95 -14.87 19.09
C PRO A 152 -1.75 -16.03 20.08
N GLY A 153 -0.58 -16.09 20.71
CA GLY A 153 -0.33 -17.04 21.79
C GLY A 153 -1.24 -16.73 22.98
N PHE A 154 -1.81 -17.75 23.56
CA PHE A 154 -2.58 -17.60 24.81
C PHE A 154 -1.70 -16.98 25.89
N ARG A 155 -2.12 -15.85 26.45
CA ARG A 155 -1.55 -15.28 27.67
C ARG A 155 -2.57 -15.42 28.77
N PRO A 156 -2.25 -16.10 29.90
CA PRO A 156 -3.17 -16.19 31.03
C PRO A 156 -3.47 -14.77 31.52
N VAL A 157 -4.75 -14.47 31.73
CA VAL A 157 -5.18 -13.22 32.35
C VAL A 157 -4.69 -13.21 33.79
N ALA A 158 -4.07 -12.11 34.19
CA ALA A 158 -3.65 -11.94 35.61
C ALA A 158 -4.87 -12.05 36.50
N LYS A 159 -4.86 -13.01 37.47
CA LYS A 159 -5.96 -13.25 38.42
C LYS A 159 -6.07 -12.18 39.51
N HIS A 160 -5.21 -11.18 39.48
CA HIS A 160 -5.19 -10.10 40.46
C HIS A 160 -6.10 -8.96 40.00
N GLN A 161 -6.99 -8.51 40.88
CA GLN A 161 -7.81 -7.33 40.65
C GLN A 161 -6.90 -6.10 40.56
N SER A 162 -7.17 -5.22 39.59
CA SER A 162 -6.52 -3.92 39.55
C SER A 162 -7.01 -3.07 40.72
N VAL A 163 -6.10 -2.55 41.53
CA VAL A 163 -6.43 -1.58 42.59
C VAL A 163 -6.25 -0.18 41.98
N GLN A 164 -7.37 0.52 41.84
CA GLN A 164 -7.38 1.93 41.46
C GLN A 164 -7.25 2.77 42.73
N ARG A 165 -6.24 3.62 42.82
CA ARG A 165 -6.05 4.59 43.91
C ARG A 165 -6.11 5.97 43.35
N ASP A 166 -7.04 6.79 43.85
CA ASP A 166 -7.04 8.22 43.59
C ASP A 166 -6.01 8.87 44.53
N LEU A 167 -5.13 9.69 43.95
CA LEU A 167 -4.22 10.56 44.71
C LEU A 167 -4.96 11.87 44.96
N ALA A 168 -5.22 12.18 46.25
CA ALA A 168 -5.77 13.45 46.69
C ALA A 168 -4.70 14.53 46.77
#